data_82db178200fa2fc77ce8c1eb9e080b74
#
_entry.id   82db178200fa2fc77ce8c1eb9e080b74
#
_cell.length_a   1.000
_cell.length_b   1.000
_cell.length_c   1.000
_cell.angle_alpha   90.00
_cell.angle_beta   90.00
_cell.angle_gamma   90.00
#
_symmetry.space_group_name_H-M   'P 1'
#
loop_
_entity.id
_entity.type
_entity.pdbx_description
1 polymer ?
#
loop_
_entity_poly.entity_id
_entity_poly.type
_entity_poly.pdbx_seq_one_letter_code
_entity_poly.pdbx_strand_id
1 'polypeptide(L)'
;MMKLRPGSGKTTPPAPPEADEQLAIPEDGEGARMGFFDHLDELRQRLFKAVIALVIGTLVGVAVAAPVLEFLNQPYGRPFIVLDPTGSVVQYFRVALLVGAILSIPVSTYQVLMFIVPGLTSKEKRILLYCIPPVTLLFLVGVAFAWFILIPPALNFLEGFQEQLFRAEWSAD
;
A
#
# COMPACT_ATOMS: atom_id res chain seq x y z
N MET A 1 -46.75 41.43 -78.36
CA MET A 1 -47.07 40.04 -78.46
C MET A 1 -46.37 39.34 -77.25
N MET A 2 -46.90 39.36 -76.10
CA MET A 2 -47.83 38.51 -75.44
C MET A 2 -47.48 37.02 -75.37
N LYS A 3 -46.97 36.52 -74.22
CA LYS A 3 -47.45 35.24 -73.73
C LYS A 3 -47.12 35.11 -72.24
N LEU A 4 -48.12 35.27 -71.43
CA LEU A 4 -48.21 34.86 -70.05
C LEU A 4 -48.18 33.33 -69.93
N ARG A 5 -47.50 32.83 -68.92
CA ARG A 5 -47.64 31.43 -68.47
C ARG A 5 -47.64 31.36 -66.95
N PRO A 6 -48.71 30.89 -66.33
CA PRO A 6 -48.79 30.74 -64.91
C PRO A 6 -48.10 29.40 -64.51
N GLY A 7 -47.10 29.46 -63.67
CA GLY A 7 -46.49 28.30 -63.06
C GLY A 7 -47.15 28.03 -61.69
N SER A 8 -47.94 27.01 -61.63
CA SER A 8 -48.55 26.48 -60.44
C SER A 8 -47.43 25.83 -59.54
N GLY A 9 -46.97 26.57 -58.57
CA GLY A 9 -46.14 26.01 -57.51
C GLY A 9 -47.01 25.25 -56.51
N LYS A 10 -46.99 23.93 -56.58
CA LYS A 10 -47.47 23.08 -55.50
C LYS A 10 -46.46 23.16 -54.35
N THR A 11 -46.81 23.89 -53.31
CA THR A 11 -46.12 23.82 -52.06
C THR A 11 -46.50 22.51 -51.38
N THR A 12 -45.62 21.54 -51.43
CA THR A 12 -45.72 20.34 -50.61
C THR A 12 -45.53 20.76 -49.15
N PRO A 13 -46.46 20.40 -48.22
CA PRO A 13 -46.25 20.67 -46.80
C PRO A 13 -44.97 19.95 -46.34
N PRO A 14 -44.20 20.54 -45.45
CA PRO A 14 -43.06 19.85 -44.85
C PRO A 14 -43.58 18.58 -44.16
N ALA A 15 -42.89 17.47 -44.43
CA ALA A 15 -43.15 16.21 -43.74
C ALA A 15 -43.06 16.41 -42.20
N PRO A 16 -43.91 15.75 -41.43
CA PRO A 16 -43.75 15.77 -39.97
C PRO A 16 -42.34 15.25 -39.63
N PRO A 17 -41.69 15.79 -38.63
CA PRO A 17 -40.41 15.25 -38.17
C PRO A 17 -40.65 13.78 -37.82
N GLU A 18 -39.85 12.93 -38.47
CA GLU A 18 -39.87 11.50 -38.21
C GLU A 18 -39.68 11.27 -36.71
N ALA A 19 -40.63 10.60 -36.12
CA ALA A 19 -40.68 10.26 -34.70
C ALA A 19 -39.65 9.17 -34.33
N ASP A 20 -38.50 9.20 -34.95
CA ASP A 20 -37.31 8.37 -34.71
C ASP A 20 -36.17 9.14 -34.08
N GLU A 21 -36.46 10.30 -33.48
CA GLU A 21 -35.59 10.79 -32.44
C GLU A 21 -35.86 9.90 -31.21
N GLN A 22 -35.49 8.62 -31.39
CA GLN A 22 -35.38 7.64 -30.33
C GLN A 22 -34.68 8.32 -29.19
N LEU A 23 -35.41 8.49 -28.09
CA LEU A 23 -34.83 8.71 -26.78
C LEU A 23 -33.60 7.80 -26.65
N ALA A 24 -32.45 8.32 -27.01
CA ALA A 24 -31.18 7.79 -26.59
C ALA A 24 -31.21 7.91 -25.07
N ILE A 25 -31.69 6.85 -24.43
CA ILE A 25 -31.50 6.64 -23.01
C ILE A 25 -29.99 6.74 -22.83
N PRO A 26 -29.48 7.70 -22.04
CA PRO A 26 -28.07 7.77 -21.80
C PRO A 26 -27.65 6.41 -21.22
N GLU A 27 -26.76 5.72 -21.92
CA GLU A 27 -26.12 4.49 -21.42
C GLU A 27 -25.12 4.82 -20.30
N ASP A 28 -25.50 5.75 -19.42
CA ASP A 28 -24.66 6.21 -18.30
C ASP A 28 -24.43 5.09 -17.26
N GLY A 29 -25.24 4.03 -17.32
CA GLY A 29 -25.09 2.88 -16.43
C GLY A 29 -24.01 1.88 -16.83
N GLU A 30 -23.79 1.67 -18.14
CA GLU A 30 -22.78 0.70 -18.61
C GLU A 30 -21.37 1.28 -18.59
N GLY A 31 -21.21 2.54 -19.01
CA GLY A 31 -19.94 3.24 -18.94
C GLY A 31 -19.42 3.41 -17.50
N ALA A 32 -20.32 3.76 -16.57
CA ALA A 32 -19.99 3.85 -15.15
C ALA A 32 -19.66 2.49 -14.53
N ARG A 33 -20.34 1.43 -14.94
CA ARG A 33 -20.09 0.06 -14.50
C ARG A 33 -18.76 -0.48 -15.05
N MET A 34 -18.44 -0.23 -16.33
CA MET A 34 -17.15 -0.59 -16.91
C MET A 34 -15.99 0.09 -16.18
N GLY A 35 -16.07 1.40 -15.93
CA GLY A 35 -15.04 2.12 -15.17
C GLY A 35 -14.87 1.63 -13.73
N PHE A 36 -15.94 1.14 -13.09
CA PHE A 36 -15.85 0.56 -11.76
C PHE A 36 -15.15 -0.81 -11.76
N PHE A 37 -15.46 -1.68 -12.70
CA PHE A 37 -14.81 -2.98 -12.83
C PHE A 37 -13.34 -2.85 -13.23
N ASP A 38 -13.00 -1.94 -14.11
CA ASP A 38 -11.62 -1.65 -14.49
C ASP A 38 -10.81 -1.16 -13.28
N HIS A 39 -11.41 -0.34 -12.42
CA HIS A 39 -10.78 0.13 -11.19
C HIS A 39 -10.57 -1.01 -10.16
N LEU A 40 -11.53 -1.95 -10.07
CA LEU A 40 -11.37 -3.14 -9.24
C LEU A 40 -10.25 -4.07 -9.75
N ASP A 41 -10.13 -4.22 -11.07
CA ASP A 41 -9.05 -5.00 -11.67
C ASP A 41 -7.68 -4.34 -11.42
N GLU A 42 -7.61 -3.03 -11.47
CA GLU A 42 -6.39 -2.29 -11.10
C GLU A 42 -6.04 -2.51 -9.62
N LEU A 43 -7.03 -2.41 -8.71
CA LEU A 43 -6.85 -2.70 -7.28
C LEU A 43 -6.30 -4.10 -7.07
N ARG A 44 -6.90 -5.11 -7.70
CA ARG A 44 -6.46 -6.50 -7.63
C ARG A 44 -5.00 -6.66 -8.05
N GLN A 45 -4.62 -6.08 -9.19
CA GLN A 45 -3.26 -6.18 -9.69
C GLN A 45 -2.24 -5.51 -8.76
N ARG A 46 -2.56 -4.34 -8.20
CA ARG A 46 -1.68 -3.61 -7.29
C ARG A 46 -1.58 -4.31 -5.94
N LEU A 47 -2.70 -4.83 -5.43
CA LEU A 47 -2.71 -5.65 -4.21
C LEU A 47 -1.85 -6.90 -4.38
N PHE A 48 -1.97 -7.57 -5.52
CA PHE A 48 -1.15 -8.75 -5.82
C PHE A 48 0.35 -8.42 -5.86
N LYS A 49 0.74 -7.29 -6.45
CA LYS A 49 2.12 -6.80 -6.44
C LYS A 49 2.61 -6.47 -5.01
N ALA A 50 1.77 -5.88 -4.17
CA ALA A 50 2.09 -5.60 -2.78
C ALA A 50 2.29 -6.90 -1.97
N VAL A 51 1.43 -7.91 -2.19
CA VAL A 51 1.57 -9.23 -1.56
C VAL A 51 2.85 -9.93 -2.02
N ILE A 52 3.18 -9.88 -3.32
CA ILE A 52 4.45 -10.42 -3.83
C ILE A 52 5.65 -9.71 -3.18
N ALA A 53 5.60 -8.38 -3.05
CA ALA A 53 6.65 -7.63 -2.38
C ALA A 53 6.81 -8.05 -0.91
N LEU A 54 5.70 -8.31 -0.21
CA LEU A 54 5.71 -8.82 1.17
C LEU A 54 6.33 -10.22 1.24
N VAL A 55 5.96 -11.12 0.33
CA VAL A 55 6.52 -12.48 0.26
C VAL A 55 8.03 -12.44 0.01
N ILE A 56 8.46 -11.67 -0.99
CA ILE A 56 9.89 -11.50 -1.29
C ILE A 56 10.61 -10.85 -0.10
N GLY A 57 10.04 -9.79 0.49
CA GLY A 57 10.57 -9.15 1.68
C GLY A 57 10.72 -10.13 2.85
N THR A 58 9.74 -11.00 3.06
CA THR A 58 9.79 -12.03 4.11
C THR A 58 10.88 -13.07 3.83
N LEU A 59 11.04 -13.51 2.58
CA LEU A 59 12.14 -14.43 2.22
C LEU A 59 13.52 -13.80 2.48
N VAL A 60 13.69 -12.53 2.14
CA VAL A 60 14.90 -11.78 2.48
C VAL A 60 15.02 -11.64 4.01
N GLY A 61 13.92 -11.36 4.71
CA GLY A 61 13.86 -11.29 6.16
C GLY A 61 14.32 -12.58 6.83
N VAL A 62 13.92 -13.75 6.33
CA VAL A 62 14.40 -15.06 6.80
C VAL A 62 15.91 -15.18 6.60
N ALA A 63 16.44 -14.76 5.47
CA ALA A 63 17.88 -14.84 5.18
C ALA A 63 18.72 -13.94 6.11
N VAL A 64 18.19 -12.78 6.52
CA VAL A 64 18.89 -11.80 7.37
C VAL A 64 18.50 -11.84 8.84
N ALA A 65 17.53 -12.67 9.24
CA ALA A 65 17.05 -12.74 10.61
C ALA A 65 18.16 -13.15 11.61
N ALA A 66 19.02 -14.09 11.24
CA ALA A 66 20.12 -14.51 12.10
C ALA A 66 21.12 -13.36 12.35
N PRO A 67 21.72 -12.68 11.35
CA PRO A 67 22.58 -11.53 11.60
C PRO A 67 21.90 -10.38 12.31
N VAL A 68 20.61 -10.17 12.10
CA VAL A 68 19.82 -9.15 12.83
C VAL A 68 19.74 -9.51 14.32
N LEU A 69 19.41 -10.76 14.66
CA LEU A 69 19.38 -11.22 16.03
C LEU A 69 20.76 -11.14 16.70
N GLU A 70 21.82 -11.50 15.99
CA GLU A 70 23.18 -11.40 16.46
C GLU A 70 23.58 -9.94 16.75
N PHE A 71 23.23 -9.02 15.86
CA PHE A 71 23.45 -7.60 16.06
C PHE A 71 22.66 -7.04 17.25
N LEU A 72 21.41 -7.48 17.45
CA LEU A 72 20.63 -7.10 18.65
C LEU A 72 21.26 -7.62 19.94
N ASN A 73 21.98 -8.74 19.88
CA ASN A 73 22.63 -9.34 21.06
C ASN A 73 23.98 -8.70 21.40
N GLN A 74 24.64 -8.03 20.45
CA GLN A 74 25.96 -7.40 20.66
C GLN A 74 26.05 -6.47 21.88
N PRO A 75 25.08 -5.58 22.17
CA PRO A 75 25.15 -4.69 23.32
C PRO A 75 25.14 -5.43 24.67
N TYR A 76 24.63 -6.63 24.72
CA TYR A 76 24.39 -7.39 25.96
C TYR A 76 25.53 -8.32 26.36
N GLY A 77 26.39 -8.72 25.40
CA GLY A 77 27.52 -9.61 25.65
C GLY A 77 27.15 -10.97 26.26
N ARG A 78 25.85 -11.29 26.30
CA ARG A 78 25.32 -12.55 26.86
C ARG A 78 24.43 -13.21 25.81
N PRO A 79 24.54 -14.52 25.59
CA PRO A 79 23.62 -15.22 24.68
C PRO A 79 22.19 -15.12 25.22
N PHE A 80 21.22 -14.96 24.31
CA PHE A 80 19.80 -15.04 24.67
C PHE A 80 19.52 -16.40 25.34
N ILE A 81 19.04 -16.38 26.58
CA ILE A 81 18.60 -17.60 27.25
C ILE A 81 17.23 -17.97 26.69
N VAL A 82 17.19 -19.04 25.94
CA VAL A 82 15.95 -19.58 25.41
C VAL A 82 15.40 -20.56 26.42
N LEU A 83 14.33 -20.20 27.10
CA LEU A 83 13.65 -21.04 28.12
C LEU A 83 12.84 -22.17 27.48
N ASP A 84 12.53 -22.07 26.17
CA ASP A 84 11.72 -23.04 25.43
C ASP A 84 12.29 -23.24 24.01
N PRO A 85 12.52 -24.49 23.56
CA PRO A 85 13.01 -24.78 22.22
C PRO A 85 12.14 -24.21 21.09
N THR A 86 10.80 -24.14 21.32
CA THR A 86 9.87 -23.56 20.35
C THR A 86 9.93 -22.04 20.32
N GLY A 87 10.27 -21.40 21.42
CA GLY A 87 10.36 -19.96 21.56
C GLY A 87 11.42 -19.35 20.65
N SER A 88 12.57 -20.01 20.47
CA SER A 88 13.63 -19.53 19.58
C SER A 88 13.20 -19.51 18.12
N VAL A 89 12.50 -20.55 17.67
CA VAL A 89 11.97 -20.65 16.31
C VAL A 89 10.92 -19.57 16.07
N VAL A 90 10.00 -19.40 17.01
CA VAL A 90 8.97 -18.35 16.93
C VAL A 90 9.61 -16.95 16.88
N GLN A 91 10.62 -16.70 17.70
CA GLN A 91 11.33 -15.42 17.69
C GLN A 91 12.07 -15.15 16.38
N TYR A 92 12.71 -16.18 15.83
CA TYR A 92 13.37 -16.10 14.51
C TYR A 92 12.37 -15.69 13.43
N PHE A 93 11.21 -16.33 13.35
CA PHE A 93 10.17 -16.00 12.37
C PHE A 93 9.56 -14.60 12.61
N ARG A 94 9.40 -14.19 13.86
CA ARG A 94 8.93 -12.82 14.19
C ARG A 94 9.89 -11.77 13.62
N VAL A 95 11.19 -11.93 13.83
CA VAL A 95 12.20 -11.01 13.31
C VAL A 95 12.22 -11.05 11.78
N ALA A 96 12.15 -12.24 11.18
CA ALA A 96 12.08 -12.39 9.72
C ALA A 96 10.86 -11.67 9.12
N LEU A 97 9.67 -11.84 9.70
CA LEU A 97 8.45 -11.17 9.27
C LEU A 97 8.53 -9.64 9.46
N LEU A 98 9.09 -9.19 10.58
CA LEU A 98 9.26 -7.76 10.86
C LEU A 98 10.21 -7.11 9.83
N VAL A 99 11.35 -7.72 9.58
CA VAL A 99 12.30 -7.23 8.54
C VAL A 99 11.65 -7.27 7.17
N GLY A 100 10.95 -8.35 6.85
CA GLY A 100 10.20 -8.50 5.60
C GLY A 100 9.15 -7.42 5.42
N ALA A 101 8.39 -7.11 6.47
CA ALA A 101 7.41 -6.02 6.47
C ALA A 101 8.10 -4.66 6.23
N ILE A 102 9.18 -4.35 6.95
CA ILE A 102 9.95 -3.11 6.78
C ILE A 102 10.42 -2.94 5.33
N LEU A 103 10.96 -4.00 4.72
CA LEU A 103 11.42 -3.95 3.34
C LEU A 103 10.28 -3.82 2.32
N SER A 104 9.11 -4.38 2.62
CA SER A 104 7.95 -4.34 1.71
C SER A 104 7.14 -3.04 1.83
N ILE A 105 7.19 -2.30 2.95
CA ILE A 105 6.42 -1.08 3.17
C ILE A 105 6.64 -0.03 2.07
N PRO A 106 7.87 0.33 1.65
CA PRO A 106 8.06 1.32 0.59
C PRO A 106 7.41 0.92 -0.73
N VAL A 107 7.53 -0.37 -1.09
CA VAL A 107 6.94 -0.91 -2.32
C VAL A 107 5.42 -0.95 -2.21
N SER A 108 4.88 -1.41 -1.09
CA SER A 108 3.44 -1.46 -0.84
C SER A 108 2.82 -0.07 -0.83
N THR A 109 3.47 0.91 -0.20
CA THR A 109 3.05 2.31 -0.19
C THR A 109 3.01 2.87 -1.61
N TYR A 110 4.03 2.60 -2.42
CA TYR A 110 4.05 2.99 -3.82
C TYR A 110 2.86 2.38 -4.60
N GLN A 111 2.54 1.10 -4.40
CA GLN A 111 1.42 0.45 -5.07
C GLN A 111 0.07 1.07 -4.66
N VAL A 112 -0.12 1.38 -3.37
CA VAL A 112 -1.33 2.03 -2.87
C VAL A 112 -1.47 3.44 -3.44
N LEU A 113 -0.41 4.23 -3.44
CA LEU A 113 -0.42 5.58 -4.00
C LEU A 113 -0.73 5.57 -5.49
N MET A 114 -0.13 4.65 -6.24
CA MET A 114 -0.39 4.51 -7.68
C MET A 114 -1.80 4.01 -7.99
N PHE A 115 -2.48 3.33 -7.06
CA PHE A 115 -3.90 2.99 -7.18
C PHE A 115 -4.80 4.24 -7.09
N ILE A 116 -4.42 5.22 -6.28
CA ILE A 116 -5.20 6.45 -6.09
C ILE A 116 -5.01 7.42 -7.28
N VAL A 117 -3.87 7.36 -7.96
CA VAL A 117 -3.49 8.27 -9.06
C VAL A 117 -4.54 8.41 -10.18
N PRO A 118 -5.24 7.36 -10.65
CA PRO A 118 -6.24 7.51 -11.71
C PRO A 118 -7.41 8.42 -11.34
N GLY A 119 -7.78 8.48 -10.06
CA GLY A 119 -8.87 9.31 -9.56
C GLY A 119 -8.50 10.78 -9.31
N LEU A 120 -7.22 11.17 -9.48
CA LEU A 120 -6.72 12.50 -9.18
C LEU A 120 -6.59 13.39 -10.43
N THR A 121 -6.77 14.69 -10.24
CA THR A 121 -6.47 15.68 -11.27
C THR A 121 -4.98 15.74 -11.59
N SER A 122 -4.61 16.26 -12.77
CA SER A 122 -3.21 16.32 -13.21
C SER A 122 -2.29 17.09 -12.26
N LYS A 123 -2.83 18.06 -11.52
CA LYS A 123 -2.08 18.82 -10.50
C LYS A 123 -1.83 17.98 -9.25
N GLU A 124 -2.86 17.31 -8.74
CA GLU A 124 -2.80 16.44 -7.56
C GLU A 124 -1.88 15.24 -7.80
N LYS A 125 -1.98 14.61 -8.98
CA LYS A 125 -1.08 13.53 -9.39
C LYS A 125 0.39 13.92 -9.29
N ARG A 126 0.74 15.12 -9.75
CA ARG A 126 2.12 15.61 -9.67
C ARG A 126 2.57 15.79 -8.23
N ILE A 127 1.72 16.37 -7.36
CA ILE A 127 2.01 16.55 -5.94
C ILE A 127 2.21 15.19 -5.28
N LEU A 128 1.31 14.24 -5.51
CA LEU A 128 1.40 12.90 -4.95
C LEU A 128 2.71 12.20 -5.32
N LEU A 129 3.11 12.25 -6.60
CA LEU A 129 4.37 11.67 -7.07
C LEU A 129 5.60 12.32 -6.43
N TYR A 130 5.57 13.62 -6.19
CA TYR A 130 6.65 14.31 -5.47
C TYR A 130 6.71 13.96 -3.98
N CYS A 131 5.59 13.54 -3.37
CA CYS A 131 5.56 13.12 -1.98
C CYS A 131 6.13 11.71 -1.75
N ILE A 132 6.21 10.85 -2.77
CA ILE A 132 6.71 9.47 -2.61
C ILE A 132 8.16 9.42 -2.11
N PRO A 133 9.14 10.12 -2.72
CA PRO A 133 10.52 10.07 -2.26
C PRO A 133 10.71 10.55 -0.82
N PRO A 134 10.17 11.73 -0.39
CA PRO A 134 10.34 12.19 0.98
C PRO A 134 9.63 11.29 2.00
N VAL A 135 8.47 10.71 1.68
CA VAL A 135 7.78 9.78 2.57
C VAL A 135 8.60 8.51 2.77
N THR A 136 9.14 7.95 1.69
CA THR A 136 10.02 6.77 1.75
C THR A 136 11.29 7.06 2.54
N LEU A 137 11.90 8.22 2.32
CA LEU A 137 13.10 8.64 3.04
C LEU A 137 12.79 8.83 4.54
N LEU A 138 11.68 9.50 4.88
CA LEU A 138 11.27 9.69 6.27
C LEU A 138 10.99 8.35 6.97
N PHE A 139 10.41 7.40 6.27
CA PHE A 139 10.21 6.05 6.77
C PHE A 139 11.55 5.36 7.09
N LEU A 140 12.53 5.41 6.18
CA LEU A 140 13.85 4.82 6.41
C LEU A 140 14.59 5.50 7.57
N VAL A 141 14.49 6.82 7.68
CA VAL A 141 15.04 7.58 8.83
C VAL A 141 14.34 7.15 10.12
N GLY A 142 13.02 6.95 10.11
CA GLY A 142 12.27 6.43 11.26
C GLY A 142 12.73 5.03 11.70
N VAL A 143 12.97 4.13 10.75
CA VAL A 143 13.52 2.79 11.01
C VAL A 143 14.91 2.90 11.63
N ALA A 144 15.80 3.73 11.07
CA ALA A 144 17.14 3.95 11.61
C ALA A 144 17.10 4.58 13.01
N PHE A 145 16.20 5.55 13.24
CA PHE A 145 15.99 6.15 14.56
C PHE A 145 15.53 5.10 15.58
N ALA A 146 14.56 4.28 15.22
CA ALA A 146 14.08 3.21 16.09
C ALA A 146 15.21 2.24 16.44
N TRP A 147 16.00 1.87 15.44
CA TRP A 147 17.10 0.91 15.60
C TRP A 147 18.23 1.42 16.48
N PHE A 148 18.72 2.64 16.22
CA PHE A 148 19.92 3.15 16.89
C PHE A 148 19.62 3.92 18.19
N ILE A 149 18.45 4.53 18.29
CA ILE A 149 18.12 5.45 19.39
C ILE A 149 17.05 4.85 20.31
N LEU A 150 16.01 4.19 19.80
CA LEU A 150 14.89 3.74 20.62
C LEU A 150 15.13 2.36 21.24
N ILE A 151 15.65 1.41 20.46
CA ILE A 151 15.83 0.02 20.92
C ILE A 151 16.82 -0.10 22.07
N PRO A 152 18.03 0.49 22.06
CA PRO A 152 19.00 0.30 23.12
C PRO A 152 18.50 0.71 24.52
N PRO A 153 17.95 1.92 24.74
CA PRO A 153 17.45 2.31 26.06
C PRO A 153 16.21 1.50 26.48
N ALA A 154 15.36 1.08 25.51
CA ALA A 154 14.20 0.25 25.80
C ALA A 154 14.62 -1.12 26.36
N LEU A 155 15.65 -1.72 25.79
CA LEU A 155 16.18 -3.00 26.25
C LEU A 155 16.87 -2.87 27.63
N ASN A 156 17.68 -1.83 27.83
CA ASN A 156 18.29 -1.55 29.14
C ASN A 156 17.26 -1.32 30.25
N PHE A 157 16.15 -0.65 29.92
CA PHE A 157 15.04 -0.48 30.87
C PHE A 157 14.40 -1.82 31.21
N LEU A 158 14.20 -2.69 30.21
CA LEU A 158 13.58 -4.00 30.42
C LEU A 158 14.43 -4.90 31.30
N GLU A 159 15.77 -4.89 31.13
CA GLU A 159 16.69 -5.62 31.98
C GLU A 159 16.64 -5.13 33.43
N GLY A 160 16.73 -3.82 33.63
CA GLY A 160 16.66 -3.21 34.96
C GLY A 160 15.35 -3.51 35.71
N PHE A 161 14.24 -3.56 34.93
CA PHE A 161 12.93 -3.89 35.47
C PHE A 161 12.84 -5.38 35.91
N GLN A 162 13.39 -6.27 35.11
CA GLN A 162 13.44 -7.72 35.47
C GLN A 162 14.31 -7.98 36.68
N GLU A 163 15.47 -7.35 36.81
CA GLU A 163 16.33 -7.54 37.99
C GLU A 163 15.69 -7.06 39.29
N GLN A 164 14.90 -5.98 39.25
CA GLN A 164 14.21 -5.46 40.41
C GLN A 164 13.05 -6.33 40.89
N LEU A 165 12.32 -6.96 39.95
CA LEU A 165 11.15 -7.78 40.29
C LEU A 165 11.48 -9.24 40.63
N PHE A 166 12.51 -9.82 40.04
CA PHE A 166 12.82 -11.24 40.20
C PHE A 166 13.99 -11.54 41.13
N ARG A 167 14.76 -10.53 41.54
CA ARG A 167 15.84 -10.71 42.53
C ARG A 167 15.38 -10.92 43.99
N ALA A 168 14.10 -10.68 44.29
CA ALA A 168 13.54 -10.74 45.64
C ALA A 168 13.14 -12.13 46.09
N GLU A 169 13.14 -13.17 45.25
CA GLU A 169 12.54 -14.47 45.63
C GLU A 169 13.52 -15.67 45.76
N TRP A 170 14.81 -15.48 45.60
CA TRP A 170 15.77 -16.59 45.67
C TRP A 170 16.80 -16.47 46.80
N SER A 171 16.45 -15.80 47.89
CA SER A 171 17.24 -15.79 49.10
C SER A 171 16.37 -16.29 50.24
N ALA A 172 16.02 -17.56 50.23
CA ALA A 172 15.44 -18.26 51.40
C ALA A 172 15.83 -19.73 51.34
N ASP A 173 16.79 -20.08 52.21
CA ASP A 173 17.14 -21.38 52.76
C ASP A 173 17.75 -22.42 51.83
#